data_eb3605fb131dc95f1da2aae2fa9b6ae7
#
_entry.id   eb3605fb131dc95f1da2aae2fa9b6ae7
#
_cell.length_a   1.000
_cell.length_b   1.000
_cell.length_c   1.000
_cell.angle_alpha   90.00
_cell.angle_beta   90.00
_cell.angle_gamma   90.00
#
_symmetry.space_group_name_H-M   'P 1'
#
loop_
_entity.id
_entity.type
_entity.pdbx_description
1 polymer ?
#
loop_
_entity_poly.entity_id
_entity_poly.type
_entity_poly.pdbx_seq_one_letter_code
_entity_poly.pdbx_strand_id
1 'polypeptide(L)' 'MLRIHEGRLNGFDVAAVYCGVCKVNAAAAAQIMIDCYGADTVISAGASGGMAEELQLFDIVVAAEACYHDVHERIL' A
#
# COMPACT_ATOMS: atom_id res chain seq x y z
N MET A 1 6.55 -14.49 -7.95
CA MET A 1 7.82 -13.84 -7.56
C MET A 1 7.66 -12.33 -7.58
N LEU A 2 8.15 -11.67 -6.56
CA LEU A 2 8.13 -10.21 -6.49
C LEU A 2 9.23 -9.63 -7.37
N ARG A 3 8.85 -8.62 -8.15
CA ARG A 3 9.81 -7.82 -8.91
C ARG A 3 9.85 -6.44 -8.29
N ILE A 4 11.05 -6.02 -7.93
CA ILE A 4 11.24 -4.73 -7.29
C ILE A 4 12.01 -3.83 -8.24
N HIS A 5 11.46 -2.65 -8.48
CA HIS A 5 12.05 -1.65 -9.35
C HIS A 5 12.59 -0.51 -8.50
N GLU A 6 13.87 -0.25 -8.63
CA GLU A 6 14.52 0.87 -7.93
C GLU A 6 14.69 2.03 -8.88
N GLY A 7 14.61 3.22 -8.34
CA GLY A 7 14.80 4.44 -9.13
C GLY A 7 14.78 5.68 -8.27
N ARG A 8 14.71 6.83 -8.94
CA ARG A 8 14.61 8.12 -8.27
C ARG A 8 13.40 8.86 -8.80
N LEU A 9 12.65 9.46 -7.88
CA LEU A 9 11.48 10.24 -8.20
C LEU A 9 11.55 11.55 -7.43
N ASN A 10 11.61 12.67 -8.15
CA ASN A 10 11.71 14.01 -7.56
C ASN A 10 12.84 14.14 -6.53
N GLY A 11 13.98 13.50 -6.81
CA GLY A 11 15.15 13.57 -5.93
C GLY A 11 15.17 12.57 -4.80
N PHE A 12 14.11 11.77 -4.64
CA PHE A 12 14.05 10.72 -3.63
C PHE A 12 14.38 9.36 -4.22
N ASP A 13 15.13 8.58 -3.49
CA ASP A 13 15.33 7.19 -3.84
C ASP A 13 14.06 6.40 -3.51
N VAL A 14 13.54 5.69 -4.48
CA VAL A 14 12.32 4.93 -4.33
C VAL A 14 12.50 3.50 -4.81
N ALA A 15 11.75 2.60 -4.23
CA ALA A 15 11.61 1.24 -4.71
C ALA A 15 10.12 0.92 -4.83
N ALA A 16 9.73 0.33 -5.93
CA ALA A 16 8.34 -0.01 -6.21
C ALA A 16 8.20 -1.49 -6.48
N VAL A 17 7.15 -2.08 -5.97
CA VAL A 17 6.86 -3.50 -6.14
C VAL A 17 5.37 -3.72 -6.33
N TYR A 18 5.03 -4.61 -7.23
CA TYR A 18 3.67 -5.12 -7.32
C TYR A 18 3.55 -6.34 -6.41
N CYS A 19 2.84 -6.18 -5.31
CA CYS A 19 2.85 -7.19 -4.25
C CYS A 19 1.79 -8.28 -4.41
N GLY A 20 0.91 -8.14 -5.39
CA GLY A 20 -0.24 -9.04 -5.52
C GLY A 20 -1.42 -8.56 -4.68
N VAL A 21 -2.35 -9.44 -4.44
CA VAL A 21 -3.63 -9.11 -3.82
C VAL A 21 -3.63 -9.54 -2.35
N CYS A 22 -4.38 -8.85 -1.54
CA CYS A 22 -4.69 -9.15 -0.15
C CYS A 22 -3.58 -8.81 0.85
N LYS A 23 -3.97 -8.90 2.11
CA LYS A 23 -3.21 -8.41 3.25
C LYS A 23 -1.87 -9.14 3.44
N VAL A 24 -1.87 -10.43 3.26
CA VAL A 24 -0.66 -11.24 3.45
C VAL A 24 0.43 -10.85 2.44
N ASN A 25 0.06 -10.73 1.17
CA ASN A 25 0.99 -10.31 0.13
C ASN A 25 1.51 -8.90 0.37
N ALA A 26 0.63 -7.99 0.76
CA ALA A 26 1.02 -6.61 1.05
C ALA A 26 1.98 -6.53 2.24
N ALA A 27 1.70 -7.25 3.31
CA ALA A 27 2.56 -7.27 4.48
C ALA A 27 3.93 -7.88 4.19
N ALA A 28 3.95 -8.98 3.43
CA ALA A 28 5.20 -9.63 3.06
C ALA A 28 6.07 -8.71 2.20
N ALA A 29 5.47 -8.05 1.22
CA ALA A 29 6.18 -7.11 0.36
C ALA A 29 6.71 -5.92 1.16
N ALA A 30 5.90 -5.35 2.04
CA ALA A 30 6.31 -4.23 2.89
C ALA A 30 7.50 -4.60 3.77
N GLN A 31 7.49 -5.79 4.36
CA GLN A 31 8.59 -6.26 5.21
C GLN A 31 9.88 -6.41 4.41
N ILE A 32 9.81 -6.95 3.21
CA ILE A 32 10.98 -7.08 2.33
C ILE A 32 11.54 -5.69 1.98
N MET A 33 10.67 -4.73 1.69
CA MET A 33 11.11 -3.37 1.36
C MET A 33 11.83 -2.71 2.53
N ILE A 34 11.35 -2.92 3.75
CA ILE A 34 11.98 -2.38 4.95
C ILE A 34 13.32 -3.07 5.23
N ASP A 35 13.34 -4.38 5.21
CA ASP A 35 14.52 -5.16 5.61
C ASP A 35 15.63 -5.13 4.58
N CYS A 36 15.28 -5.27 3.30
CA CYS A 36 16.27 -5.43 2.23
C CYS A 36 16.63 -4.13 1.54
N TYR A 37 15.72 -3.17 1.53
CA TYR A 37 15.91 -1.90 0.81
C TYR A 37 15.97 -0.68 1.72
N GLY A 38 15.81 -0.88 3.03
CA GLY A 38 15.93 0.20 4.00
C GLY A 38 14.84 1.25 3.92
N ALA A 39 13.65 0.86 3.48
CA ALA A 39 12.55 1.80 3.37
C ALA A 39 12.17 2.35 4.75
N ASP A 40 12.06 3.66 4.85
CA ASP A 40 11.61 4.34 6.06
C ASP A 40 10.16 4.84 5.93
N THR A 41 9.64 4.84 4.73
CA THR A 41 8.28 5.27 4.42
C THR A 41 7.68 4.29 3.41
N VAL A 42 6.49 3.81 3.68
CA VAL A 42 5.78 2.88 2.81
C VAL A 42 4.50 3.53 2.31
N ILE A 43 4.31 3.49 1.00
CA ILE A 43 3.10 4.01 0.37
C ILE A 43 2.37 2.83 -0.25
N SER A 44 1.13 2.64 0.14
CA SER A 44 0.24 1.67 -0.48
C SER A 44 -0.68 2.39 -1.46
N ALA A 45 -0.64 1.97 -2.71
CA ALA A 45 -1.44 2.60 -3.76
C ALA A 45 -2.09 1.54 -4.63
N GLY A 46 -3.29 1.81 -5.10
CA GLY A 46 -3.99 0.89 -5.95
C GLY A 46 -5.40 1.35 -6.28
N ALA A 47 -6.10 0.51 -7.00
CA ALA A 47 -7.49 0.73 -7.35
C ALA A 47 -8.39 0.18 -6.26
N SER A 48 -9.49 0.86 -6.02
CA SER A 48 -10.43 0.49 -4.97
C SER A 48 -11.86 0.85 -5.37
N GLY A 49 -12.83 0.14 -4.82
CA GLY A 49 -14.23 0.50 -4.95
C GLY A 49 -14.57 1.65 -4.03
N GLY A 50 -15.28 2.65 -4.57
CA GLY A 50 -15.75 3.78 -3.79
C GLY A 50 -17.10 3.47 -3.16
N MET A 51 -17.19 3.61 -1.84
CA MET A 51 -18.42 3.34 -1.09
C MET A 51 -19.22 4.60 -0.78
N ALA A 52 -18.56 5.75 -0.72
CA ALA A 52 -19.23 7.01 -0.43
C ALA A 52 -19.97 7.54 -1.67
N GLU A 53 -21.16 8.09 -1.46
CA GLU A 53 -22.01 8.56 -2.57
C GLU A 53 -21.40 9.68 -3.38
N GLU A 54 -20.59 10.52 -2.77
CA GLU A 54 -19.94 11.67 -3.43
C GLU A 54 -18.79 11.26 -4.33
N LEU A 55 -18.33 10.01 -4.24
CA LEU A 55 -17.19 9.54 -5.07
C LEU A 55 -17.67 9.17 -6.46
N GLN A 56 -16.87 9.56 -7.45
CA GLN A 56 -17.08 9.25 -8.85
C GLN A 56 -15.92 8.41 -9.38
N LEU A 57 -16.16 7.83 -10.55
CA LEU A 57 -15.14 7.01 -11.22
C LEU A 57 -13.88 7.84 -11.45
N PHE A 58 -12.72 7.24 -11.22
CA PHE A 58 -11.41 7.86 -11.36
C PHE A 58 -11.06 8.94 -10.35
N ASP A 59 -11.86 9.11 -9.31
CA ASP A 59 -11.49 9.98 -8.20
C ASP A 59 -10.27 9.41 -7.47
N ILE A 60 -9.42 10.31 -7.00
CA ILE A 60 -8.26 9.94 -6.18
C ILE A 60 -8.58 10.20 -4.72
N VAL A 61 -8.37 9.18 -3.89
CA VAL A 61 -8.65 9.28 -2.46
C VAL A 61 -7.39 8.96 -1.69
N VAL A 62 -7.05 9.82 -0.73
CA VAL A 62 -5.96 9.58 0.20
C VAL A 62 -6.57 9.25 1.56
N ALA A 63 -6.31 8.05 2.06
CA ALA A 63 -6.90 7.58 3.30
C ALA A 63 -6.24 8.26 4.50
N ALA A 64 -7.06 8.74 5.44
CA ALA A 64 -6.58 9.24 6.72
C ALA A 64 -6.36 8.10 7.71
N GLU A 65 -7.19 7.08 7.64
CA GLU A 65 -7.13 5.92 8.52
C GLU A 65 -7.48 4.66 7.73
N ALA A 66 -6.97 3.54 8.17
CA ALA A 66 -7.31 2.24 7.62
C ALA A 66 -7.47 1.21 8.74
N CYS A 67 -8.39 0.29 8.54
CA CYS A 67 -8.61 -0.81 9.49
C CYS A 67 -9.04 -2.05 8.74
N TYR A 68 -8.89 -3.20 9.41
CA TYR A 68 -9.40 -4.45 8.86
C TYR A 68 -10.92 -4.50 9.09
N HIS A 69 -11.67 -4.72 8.04
CA HIS A 69 -13.12 -4.83 8.14
C HIS A 69 -13.56 -6.15 8.78
N ASP A 70 -12.67 -7.15 8.78
CA ASP A 70 -12.93 -8.51 9.23
C ASP A 70 -12.33 -8.83 10.60
N VAL A 71 -11.82 -7.83 11.31
CA VAL A 71 -11.24 -8.00 12.65
C VAL A 71 -12.00 -7.11 13.63
N HIS A 72 -12.41 -7.69 14.78
CA HIS A 72 -13.11 -6.94 15.80
C HIS A 72 -12.17 -5.95 16.49
N GLU A 73 -12.62 -4.72 16.67
CA GLU A 73 -11.79 -3.65 17.23
C GLU A 73 -11.17 -3.97 18.58
N ARG A 74 -11.87 -4.72 19.42
CA ARG A 74 -11.39 -5.06 20.76
C ARG A 74 -10.25 -6.06 20.77
N ILE A 75 -9.97 -6.69 19.64
CA ILE A 75 -8.87 -7.62 19.51
C ILE A 75 -7.56 -6.86 19.28
N LEU A 76 -7.67 -5.69 18.71
CA LEU A 76 -6.54 -4.84 18.41
C LEU A 76 -6.22 -3.95 19.59
#